data_d5d5e6ae62a3d5d25cc787d623bab54d
#
_entry.id   d5d5e6ae62a3d5d25cc787d623bab54d
#
_cell.length_a   1.000
_cell.length_b   1.000
_cell.length_c   1.000
_cell.angle_alpha   90.00
_cell.angle_beta   90.00
_cell.angle_gamma   90.00
#
_symmetry.space_group_name_H-M   'P 1'
#
loop_
_entity.id
_entity.type
_entity.pdbx_description
1 polymer ?
#
loop_
_entity_poly.entity_id
_entity_poly.type
_entity_poly.pdbx_seq_one_letter_code
_entity_poly.pdbx_strand_id
1 'polypeptide(L)'
;MPICYKIDNENFTLGLWELTENENQLIDNFSKIAPDEEIIKAAKFKYPGRKSEWIATRLLMYHLLNKVITIEYDQNGKPLIDYHNQCISISHTKGMVAVIIANNLAGIDIEQINDRVLRVEDKFMSGIEQSQISDDSRLQHLLAYWSAKETLYKISGGKGLDFKKNLYINPFRLANKGEFIGEIVTNNQTIGYRLNYFIHDRNDKKTNYLVVYYYN
;
A
#
# COMPACT_ATOMS: atom_id res chain seq x y z
N MET A 1 13.61 -13.85 8.95
CA MET A 1 12.29 -13.57 8.33
C MET A 1 12.28 -12.13 7.89
N PRO A 2 11.88 -11.82 6.68
CA PRO A 2 12.06 -10.48 6.09
C PRO A 2 10.95 -9.46 6.41
N ILE A 3 10.19 -9.63 7.51
CA ILE A 3 9.41 -8.51 8.06
C ILE A 3 10.40 -7.48 8.54
N CYS A 4 10.47 -6.36 7.84
CA CYS A 4 11.42 -5.30 8.12
C CYS A 4 10.81 -4.15 8.93
N TYR A 5 9.47 -4.09 9.02
CA TYR A 5 8.75 -3.10 9.79
C TYR A 5 7.38 -3.61 10.22
N LYS A 6 6.96 -3.28 11.45
CA LYS A 6 5.63 -3.60 11.98
C LYS A 6 5.13 -2.49 12.89
N ILE A 7 3.87 -2.11 12.72
CA ILE A 7 3.07 -1.37 13.72
C ILE A 7 1.95 -2.31 14.14
N ASP A 8 1.70 -2.40 15.45
CA ASP A 8 0.65 -3.25 16.00
C ASP A 8 0.02 -2.53 17.20
N ASN A 9 -1.27 -2.22 17.08
CA ASN A 9 -2.03 -1.55 18.15
C ASN A 9 -3.51 -1.96 18.08
N GLU A 10 -4.34 -1.39 18.95
CA GLU A 10 -5.75 -1.75 19.07
C GLU A 10 -6.59 -1.44 17.82
N ASN A 11 -6.18 -0.48 16.99
CA ASN A 11 -6.94 -0.01 15.84
C ASN A 11 -6.53 -0.69 14.53
N PHE A 12 -5.24 -1.01 14.39
CA PHE A 12 -4.72 -1.62 13.16
C PHE A 12 -3.40 -2.34 13.38
N THR A 13 -3.11 -3.26 12.47
CA THR A 13 -1.80 -3.89 12.31
C THR A 13 -1.28 -3.59 10.90
N LEU A 14 -0.06 -3.08 10.79
CA LEU A 14 0.61 -2.78 9.52
C LEU A 14 1.96 -3.50 9.49
N GLY A 15 2.29 -4.12 8.38
CA GLY A 15 3.58 -4.76 8.18
C GLY A 15 4.18 -4.47 6.81
N LEU A 16 5.51 -4.43 6.77
CA LEU A 16 6.31 -4.40 5.55
C LEU A 16 7.17 -5.66 5.46
N TRP A 17 7.20 -6.24 4.26
CA TRP A 17 8.04 -7.39 3.92
C TRP A 17 9.04 -7.00 2.85
N GLU A 18 10.33 -7.13 3.16
CA GLU A 18 11.38 -6.93 2.19
C GLU A 18 11.63 -8.23 1.41
N LEU A 19 11.49 -8.19 0.09
CA LEU A 19 11.73 -9.32 -0.82
C LEU A 19 13.23 -9.55 -0.98
N THR A 20 13.86 -10.18 0.00
CA THR A 20 15.29 -10.56 0.01
C THR A 20 15.51 -12.01 -0.39
N GLU A 21 14.46 -12.83 -0.29
CA GLU A 21 14.50 -14.24 -0.66
C GLU A 21 14.42 -14.42 -2.17
N ASN A 22 15.06 -15.46 -2.66
CA ASN A 22 14.80 -15.93 -4.02
C ASN A 22 13.44 -16.67 -4.09
N GLU A 23 12.94 -16.90 -5.30
CA GLU A 23 11.64 -17.53 -5.54
C GLU A 23 11.51 -18.90 -4.85
N ASN A 24 12.55 -19.74 -4.92
CA ASN A 24 12.50 -21.08 -4.33
C ASN A 24 12.38 -21.02 -2.80
N GLN A 25 13.12 -20.13 -2.16
CA GLN A 25 13.04 -19.92 -0.70
C GLN A 25 11.64 -19.44 -0.28
N LEU A 26 11.03 -18.54 -1.05
CA LEU A 26 9.65 -18.10 -0.79
C LEU A 26 8.65 -19.23 -0.94
N ILE A 27 8.76 -20.05 -2.00
CA ILE A 27 7.91 -21.21 -2.25
C ILE A 27 8.07 -22.23 -1.11
N ASP A 28 9.31 -22.55 -0.72
CA ASP A 28 9.59 -23.50 0.36
C ASP A 28 8.98 -23.04 1.69
N ASN A 29 9.12 -21.76 2.03
CA ASN A 29 8.54 -21.21 3.25
C ASN A 29 7.01 -21.22 3.20
N PHE A 30 6.43 -20.88 2.06
CA PHE A 30 5.00 -20.85 1.83
C PHE A 30 4.38 -22.25 1.90
N SER A 31 5.00 -23.24 1.24
CA SER A 31 4.50 -24.61 1.19
C SER A 31 4.45 -25.33 2.54
N LYS A 32 5.22 -24.85 3.53
CA LYS A 32 5.21 -25.42 4.89
C LYS A 32 3.98 -25.02 5.70
N ILE A 33 3.30 -23.94 5.33
CA ILE A 33 2.23 -23.36 6.15
C ILE A 33 0.95 -23.06 5.37
N ALA A 34 1.03 -22.89 4.06
CA ALA A 34 -0.11 -22.53 3.23
C ALA A 34 -1.02 -23.75 2.96
N PRO A 35 -2.33 -23.56 2.83
CA PRO A 35 -3.25 -24.60 2.34
C PRO A 35 -2.91 -25.00 0.89
N ASP A 36 -3.20 -26.24 0.53
CA ASP A 36 -2.94 -26.78 -0.83
C ASP A 36 -3.56 -25.92 -1.94
N GLU A 37 -4.75 -25.37 -1.72
CA GLU A 37 -5.43 -24.49 -2.67
C GLU A 37 -4.61 -23.21 -2.97
N GLU A 38 -3.98 -22.61 -1.95
CA GLU A 38 -3.14 -21.43 -2.12
C GLU A 38 -1.82 -21.80 -2.82
N ILE A 39 -1.26 -22.99 -2.57
CA ILE A 39 -0.08 -23.50 -3.28
C ILE A 39 -0.40 -23.69 -4.77
N ILE A 40 -1.58 -24.26 -5.09
CA ILE A 40 -2.05 -24.43 -6.48
C ILE A 40 -2.25 -23.05 -7.14
N LYS A 41 -2.80 -22.07 -6.43
CA LYS A 41 -2.92 -20.68 -6.94
C LYS A 41 -1.56 -20.06 -7.25
N ALA A 42 -0.59 -20.22 -6.35
CA ALA A 42 0.77 -19.73 -6.53
C ALA A 42 1.45 -20.33 -7.78
N ALA A 43 1.21 -21.62 -8.07
CA ALA A 43 1.77 -22.31 -9.22
C ALA A 43 1.28 -21.77 -10.57
N LYS A 44 0.13 -21.08 -10.62
CA LYS A 44 -0.45 -20.51 -11.85
C LYS A 44 0.23 -19.21 -12.31
N PHE A 45 1.04 -18.58 -11.48
CA PHE A 45 1.74 -17.36 -11.87
C PHE A 45 2.85 -17.63 -12.86
N LYS A 46 2.79 -16.94 -14.01
CA LYS A 46 3.78 -17.06 -15.09
C LYS A 46 5.04 -16.20 -14.84
N TYR A 47 4.88 -15.10 -14.11
CA TYR A 47 5.95 -14.14 -13.90
C TYR A 47 6.51 -14.27 -12.47
N PRO A 48 7.81 -14.63 -12.31
CA PRO A 48 8.45 -14.87 -11.01
C PRO A 48 8.25 -13.71 -10.02
N GLY A 49 8.45 -12.47 -10.46
CA GLY A 49 8.29 -11.29 -9.60
C GLY A 49 6.88 -11.17 -9.01
N ARG A 50 5.84 -11.37 -9.85
CA ARG A 50 4.45 -11.34 -9.40
C ARG A 50 4.12 -12.49 -8.45
N LYS A 51 4.67 -13.66 -8.70
CA LYS A 51 4.56 -14.81 -7.82
C LYS A 51 5.16 -14.53 -6.46
N SER A 52 6.38 -13.96 -6.44
CA SER A 52 7.06 -13.59 -5.20
C SER A 52 6.28 -12.55 -4.40
N GLU A 53 5.79 -11.49 -5.02
CA GLU A 53 4.93 -10.47 -4.39
C GLU A 53 3.66 -11.11 -3.79
N TRP A 54 3.02 -11.99 -4.53
CA TRP A 54 1.79 -12.68 -4.12
C TRP A 54 2.01 -13.60 -2.92
N ILE A 55 3.10 -14.39 -2.93
CA ILE A 55 3.47 -15.28 -1.83
C ILE A 55 3.87 -14.46 -0.60
N ALA A 56 4.73 -13.44 -0.76
CA ALA A 56 5.18 -12.59 0.33
C ALA A 56 4.01 -11.86 1.02
N THR A 57 3.00 -11.43 0.25
CA THR A 57 1.78 -10.83 0.81
C THR A 57 1.08 -11.79 1.79
N ARG A 58 0.96 -13.07 1.42
CA ARG A 58 0.31 -14.08 2.27
C ARG A 58 1.14 -14.44 3.48
N LEU A 59 2.44 -14.64 3.29
CA LEU A 59 3.37 -14.87 4.39
C LEU A 59 3.35 -13.71 5.40
N LEU A 60 3.41 -12.47 4.90
CA LEU A 60 3.29 -11.29 5.75
C LEU A 60 1.98 -11.31 6.54
N MET A 61 0.86 -11.55 5.87
CA MET A 61 -0.45 -11.57 6.52
C MET A 61 -0.56 -12.68 7.55
N TYR A 62 -0.06 -13.89 7.27
CA TYR A 62 -0.05 -15.00 8.23
C TYR A 62 0.75 -14.64 9.48
N HIS A 63 1.86 -13.94 9.33
CA HIS A 63 2.66 -13.47 10.47
C HIS A 63 1.99 -12.33 11.24
N LEU A 64 1.32 -11.40 10.55
CA LEU A 64 0.63 -10.30 11.22
C LEU A 64 -0.53 -10.79 12.08
N LEU A 65 -1.29 -11.77 11.57
CA LEU A 65 -2.46 -12.35 12.26
C LEU A 65 -2.13 -13.55 13.15
N ASN A 66 -0.90 -14.06 13.07
CA ASN A 66 -0.51 -15.34 13.66
C ASN A 66 -1.49 -16.47 13.30
N LYS A 67 -2.03 -16.43 12.09
CA LYS A 67 -3.03 -17.36 11.57
C LYS A 67 -2.95 -17.44 10.06
N VAL A 68 -3.16 -18.64 9.52
CA VAL A 68 -3.32 -18.85 8.06
C VAL A 68 -4.73 -18.43 7.64
N ILE A 69 -4.81 -17.55 6.68
CA ILE A 69 -6.05 -16.96 6.19
C ILE A 69 -6.01 -16.87 4.67
N THR A 70 -7.14 -17.14 4.02
CA THR A 70 -7.31 -16.95 2.58
C THR A 70 -7.68 -15.49 2.28
N ILE A 71 -7.02 -14.92 1.27
CA ILE A 71 -7.39 -13.62 0.71
C ILE A 71 -8.26 -13.86 -0.51
N GLU A 72 -9.47 -13.36 -0.47
CA GLU A 72 -10.38 -13.29 -1.59
C GLU A 72 -10.35 -11.90 -2.23
N TYR A 73 -10.92 -11.75 -3.40
CA TYR A 73 -11.01 -10.46 -4.09
C TYR A 73 -12.43 -10.25 -4.59
N ASP A 74 -12.95 -9.07 -4.35
CA ASP A 74 -14.25 -8.69 -4.91
C ASP A 74 -14.16 -8.44 -6.44
N GLN A 75 -15.30 -8.14 -7.04
CA GLN A 75 -15.40 -7.86 -8.48
C GLN A 75 -14.57 -6.65 -8.96
N ASN A 76 -14.12 -5.80 -8.05
CA ASN A 76 -13.27 -4.63 -8.33
C ASN A 76 -11.80 -4.88 -8.00
N GLY A 77 -11.45 -6.11 -7.56
CA GLY A 77 -10.09 -6.47 -7.15
C GLY A 77 -9.70 -6.01 -5.74
N LYS A 78 -10.66 -5.56 -4.92
CA LYS A 78 -10.40 -5.22 -3.51
C LYS A 78 -10.19 -6.51 -2.72
N PRO A 79 -9.09 -6.63 -1.95
CA PRO A 79 -8.85 -7.80 -1.12
C PRO A 79 -9.82 -7.85 0.06
N LEU A 80 -10.29 -9.06 0.36
CA LEU A 80 -11.22 -9.39 1.43
C LEU A 80 -10.67 -10.55 2.26
N ILE A 81 -10.93 -10.54 3.56
CA ILE A 81 -10.63 -11.64 4.47
C ILE A 81 -11.85 -11.94 5.34
N ASP A 82 -12.04 -13.21 5.66
CA ASP A 82 -13.01 -13.63 6.68
C ASP A 82 -12.28 -13.77 8.03
N TYR A 83 -12.09 -12.63 8.69
CA TYR A 83 -11.42 -12.57 10.00
C TYR A 83 -11.94 -11.38 10.82
N HIS A 84 -12.81 -11.67 11.80
CA HIS A 84 -13.31 -10.68 12.77
C HIS A 84 -13.88 -9.39 12.16
N ASN A 85 -14.48 -9.47 10.97
CA ASN A 85 -14.98 -8.31 10.20
C ASN A 85 -13.90 -7.26 9.88
N GLN A 86 -12.62 -7.65 9.91
CA GLN A 86 -11.53 -6.75 9.60
C GLN A 86 -11.41 -6.48 8.09
N CYS A 87 -10.98 -5.27 7.77
CA CYS A 87 -10.64 -4.86 6.42
C CYS A 87 -9.13 -4.94 6.19
N ILE A 88 -8.74 -5.30 4.98
CA ILE A 88 -7.33 -5.28 4.59
C ILE A 88 -7.10 -4.37 3.40
N SER A 89 -5.88 -3.85 3.31
CA SER A 89 -5.37 -3.23 2.10
C SER A 89 -3.93 -3.69 1.85
N ILE A 90 -3.60 -3.85 0.58
CA ILE A 90 -2.33 -4.41 0.12
C ILE A 90 -1.70 -3.45 -0.88
N SER A 91 -0.42 -3.25 -0.79
CA SER A 91 0.38 -2.58 -1.82
C SER A 91 1.73 -3.27 -1.98
N HIS A 92 2.32 -3.13 -3.15
CA HIS A 92 3.65 -3.64 -3.42
C HIS A 92 4.35 -2.75 -4.45
N THR A 93 5.63 -2.60 -4.27
CA THR A 93 6.54 -1.95 -5.21
C THR A 93 7.79 -2.81 -5.32
N LYS A 94 8.73 -2.42 -6.19
CA LYS A 94 9.94 -3.20 -6.40
C LYS A 94 10.66 -3.50 -5.08
N GLY A 95 10.70 -4.79 -4.72
CA GLY A 95 11.42 -5.29 -3.54
C GLY A 95 10.68 -5.17 -2.21
N MET A 96 9.43 -4.66 -2.19
CA MET A 96 8.65 -4.48 -0.97
C MET A 96 7.19 -4.85 -1.15
N VAL A 97 6.62 -5.42 -0.09
CA VAL A 97 5.17 -5.64 0.07
C VAL A 97 4.73 -4.98 1.37
N ALA A 98 3.57 -4.35 1.34
CA ALA A 98 2.92 -3.71 2.48
C ALA A 98 1.50 -4.26 2.66
N VAL A 99 1.13 -4.55 3.90
CA VAL A 99 -0.22 -4.95 4.29
C VAL A 99 -0.65 -4.14 5.51
N ILE A 100 -1.86 -3.64 5.49
CA ILE A 100 -2.55 -3.08 6.66
C ILE A 100 -3.86 -3.83 6.88
N ILE A 101 -4.16 -4.11 8.15
CA ILE A 101 -5.37 -4.75 8.62
C ILE A 101 -5.98 -3.82 9.67
N ALA A 102 -7.25 -3.46 9.53
CA ALA A 102 -7.95 -2.56 10.44
C ALA A 102 -9.41 -2.99 10.65
N ASN A 103 -10.07 -2.44 11.66
CA ASN A 103 -11.40 -2.89 12.07
C ASN A 103 -12.51 -2.51 11.07
N ASN A 104 -12.48 -1.30 10.50
CA ASN A 104 -13.59 -0.82 9.65
C ASN A 104 -13.15 -0.50 8.23
N LEU A 105 -12.11 0.31 8.07
CA LEU A 105 -11.64 0.75 6.76
C LEU A 105 -10.12 0.83 6.75
N ALA A 106 -9.50 0.24 5.74
CA ALA A 106 -8.06 0.23 5.57
C ALA A 106 -7.65 0.63 4.16
N GLY A 107 -6.58 1.40 4.06
CA GLY A 107 -5.91 1.71 2.80
C GLY A 107 -4.41 1.82 3.03
N ILE A 108 -3.62 1.29 2.11
CA ILE A 108 -2.16 1.44 2.14
C ILE A 108 -1.61 1.55 0.72
N ASP A 109 -0.62 2.40 0.58
CA ASP A 109 0.22 2.45 -0.60
C ASP A 109 1.69 2.54 -0.20
N ILE A 110 2.55 1.83 -0.95
CA ILE A 110 4.00 1.85 -0.78
C ILE A 110 4.67 2.06 -2.12
N GLU A 111 5.57 3.05 -2.19
CA GLU A 111 6.30 3.35 -3.40
C GLU A 111 7.80 3.53 -3.14
N GLN A 112 8.62 2.97 -4.02
CA GLN A 112 10.05 3.24 -4.02
C GLN A 112 10.30 4.70 -4.44
N ILE A 113 11.07 5.45 -3.66
CA ILE A 113 11.42 6.83 -4.01
C ILE A 113 12.35 6.82 -5.23
N ASN A 114 11.81 7.22 -6.38
CA ASN A 114 12.52 7.31 -7.65
C ASN A 114 11.82 8.33 -8.60
N ASP A 115 12.50 8.69 -9.67
CA ASP A 115 12.09 9.74 -10.61
C ASP A 115 10.90 9.40 -11.54
N ARG A 116 10.36 8.17 -11.47
CA ARG A 116 9.26 7.74 -12.35
C ARG A 116 8.00 8.58 -12.16
N VAL A 117 7.73 9.03 -10.93
CA VAL A 117 6.56 9.84 -10.60
C VAL A 117 6.56 11.19 -11.36
N LEU A 118 7.73 11.76 -11.64
CA LEU A 118 7.86 13.00 -12.41
C LEU A 118 7.28 12.90 -13.82
N ARG A 119 7.30 11.70 -14.42
CA ARG A 119 6.81 11.46 -15.79
C ARG A 119 5.30 11.35 -15.90
N VAL A 120 4.63 11.18 -14.76
CA VAL A 120 3.19 10.95 -14.70
C VAL A 120 2.44 12.02 -13.90
N GLU A 121 3.15 13.05 -13.45
CA GLU A 121 2.60 14.15 -12.65
C GLU A 121 1.29 14.70 -13.23
N ASP A 122 1.29 15.02 -14.52
CA ASP A 122 0.11 15.57 -15.21
C ASP A 122 -1.09 14.62 -15.25
N LYS A 123 -0.92 13.35 -14.92
CA LYS A 123 -2.01 12.37 -14.90
C LYS A 123 -2.80 12.40 -13.60
N PHE A 124 -2.19 12.83 -12.50
CA PHE A 124 -2.83 12.76 -11.18
C PHE A 124 -2.86 14.09 -10.43
N MET A 125 -1.97 15.05 -10.74
CA MET A 125 -1.95 16.37 -10.08
C MET A 125 -2.92 17.35 -10.72
N SER A 126 -3.72 18.04 -9.92
CA SER A 126 -4.42 19.25 -10.36
C SER A 126 -3.46 20.44 -10.40
N GLY A 127 -3.81 21.50 -11.17
CA GLY A 127 -2.97 22.70 -11.23
C GLY A 127 -2.81 23.41 -9.87
N ILE A 128 -3.81 23.31 -9.00
CA ILE A 128 -3.75 23.84 -7.63
C ILE A 128 -2.71 23.07 -6.81
N GLU A 129 -2.76 21.74 -6.83
CA GLU A 129 -1.81 20.89 -6.10
C GLU A 129 -0.38 21.10 -6.60
N GLN A 130 -0.16 21.25 -7.92
CA GLN A 130 1.16 21.53 -8.49
C GLN A 130 1.77 22.83 -7.97
N SER A 131 0.94 23.88 -7.78
CA SER A 131 1.40 25.17 -7.25
C SER A 131 1.80 25.15 -5.76
N GLN A 132 1.46 24.09 -5.04
CA GLN A 132 1.71 23.93 -3.61
C GLN A 132 2.99 23.15 -3.29
N ILE A 133 3.63 22.57 -4.31
CA ILE A 133 4.84 21.75 -4.14
C ILE A 133 6.08 22.63 -4.22
N SER A 134 6.95 22.50 -3.21
CA SER A 134 8.27 23.13 -3.20
C SER A 134 9.25 22.40 -4.12
N ASP A 135 10.06 23.13 -4.87
CA ASP A 135 11.08 22.55 -5.76
C ASP A 135 12.16 21.76 -5.01
N ASP A 136 12.52 22.19 -3.80
CA ASP A 136 13.57 21.55 -2.99
C ASP A 136 13.26 20.10 -2.59
N SER A 137 11.99 19.73 -2.51
CA SER A 137 11.53 18.38 -2.15
C SER A 137 10.52 17.79 -3.14
N ARG A 138 10.54 18.30 -4.39
CA ARG A 138 9.52 18.00 -5.42
C ARG A 138 9.30 16.51 -5.62
N LEU A 139 10.36 15.71 -5.74
CA LEU A 139 10.26 14.28 -5.98
C LEU A 139 9.46 13.56 -4.88
N GLN A 140 9.85 13.77 -3.60
CA GLN A 140 9.19 13.12 -2.48
C GLN A 140 7.77 13.66 -2.29
N HIS A 141 7.53 14.96 -2.50
CA HIS A 141 6.21 15.56 -2.45
C HIS A 141 5.28 14.93 -3.50
N LEU A 142 5.70 14.88 -4.77
CA LEU A 142 4.91 14.25 -5.83
C LEU A 142 4.59 12.79 -5.52
N LEU A 143 5.57 12.06 -4.99
CA LEU A 143 5.36 10.68 -4.59
C LEU A 143 4.34 10.56 -3.45
N ALA A 144 4.39 11.50 -2.47
CA ALA A 144 3.41 11.54 -1.39
C ALA A 144 1.99 11.83 -1.89
N TYR A 145 1.83 12.75 -2.86
CA TYR A 145 0.54 12.99 -3.51
C TYR A 145 0.04 11.77 -4.28
N TRP A 146 0.93 11.10 -5.04
CA TRP A 146 0.59 9.87 -5.75
C TRP A 146 0.11 8.78 -4.79
N SER A 147 0.93 8.42 -3.80
CA SER A 147 0.60 7.37 -2.82
C SER A 147 -0.62 7.70 -1.98
N ALA A 148 -0.85 8.99 -1.68
CA ALA A 148 -2.06 9.43 -0.99
C ALA A 148 -3.32 9.20 -1.85
N LYS A 149 -3.26 9.54 -3.14
CA LYS A 149 -4.38 9.33 -4.06
C LYS A 149 -4.64 7.84 -4.32
N GLU A 150 -3.59 7.01 -4.43
CA GLU A 150 -3.71 5.55 -4.47
C GLU A 150 -4.37 5.00 -3.19
N THR A 151 -3.99 5.52 -2.02
CA THR A 151 -4.61 5.13 -0.74
C THR A 151 -6.09 5.52 -0.71
N LEU A 152 -6.44 6.75 -1.10
CA LEU A 152 -7.83 7.22 -1.21
C LEU A 152 -8.63 6.37 -2.20
N TYR A 153 -8.06 6.03 -3.34
CA TYR A 153 -8.69 5.18 -4.34
C TYR A 153 -8.98 3.78 -3.79
N LYS A 154 -8.04 3.17 -3.05
CA LYS A 154 -8.23 1.87 -2.41
C LYS A 154 -9.34 1.89 -1.36
N ILE A 155 -9.42 2.91 -0.51
CA ILE A 155 -10.47 3.02 0.51
C ILE A 155 -11.86 3.32 -0.09
N SER A 156 -11.93 3.99 -1.23
CA SER A 156 -13.18 4.26 -1.94
C SER A 156 -13.79 3.02 -2.62
N GLY A 157 -13.05 1.92 -2.68
CA GLY A 157 -13.42 0.71 -3.43
C GLY A 157 -13.14 0.80 -4.93
N GLY A 158 -12.35 1.76 -5.38
CA GLY A 158 -11.80 1.82 -6.74
C GLY A 158 -12.81 2.15 -7.86
N LYS A 159 -13.97 2.71 -7.56
CA LYS A 159 -15.03 2.92 -8.56
C LYS A 159 -14.97 4.30 -9.17
N GLY A 160 -14.56 4.36 -10.44
CA GLY A 160 -14.87 5.50 -11.33
C GLY A 160 -14.30 6.85 -10.91
N LEU A 161 -13.36 6.91 -9.98
CA LEU A 161 -12.76 8.15 -9.52
C LEU A 161 -11.58 8.54 -10.43
N ASP A 162 -11.61 9.78 -10.87
CA ASP A 162 -10.51 10.42 -11.59
C ASP A 162 -9.55 11.05 -10.56
N PHE A 163 -8.26 10.75 -10.65
CA PHE A 163 -7.24 11.20 -9.71
C PHE A 163 -7.09 12.71 -9.63
N LYS A 164 -7.35 13.42 -10.72
CA LYS A 164 -7.27 14.90 -10.76
C LYS A 164 -8.54 15.58 -10.29
N LYS A 165 -9.70 14.97 -10.55
CA LYS A 165 -11.01 15.60 -10.37
C LYS A 165 -11.71 15.21 -9.08
N ASN A 166 -11.39 14.01 -8.57
CA ASN A 166 -12.10 13.45 -7.44
C ASN A 166 -11.23 13.27 -6.20
N LEU A 167 -9.89 13.25 -6.35
CA LEU A 167 -8.98 13.01 -5.24
C LEU A 167 -8.11 14.26 -5.04
N TYR A 168 -8.22 14.90 -3.89
CA TYR A 168 -7.46 16.09 -3.52
C TYR A 168 -6.66 15.84 -2.27
N ILE A 169 -5.45 16.39 -2.23
CA ILE A 169 -4.58 16.36 -1.06
C ILE A 169 -4.37 17.80 -0.62
N ASN A 170 -4.72 18.10 0.62
CA ASN A 170 -4.51 19.41 1.20
C ASN A 170 -3.01 19.70 1.37
N PRO A 171 -2.56 20.94 1.26
CA PRO A 171 -1.17 21.30 1.42
C PRO A 171 -0.60 20.81 2.75
N PHE A 172 0.59 20.23 2.71
CA PHE A 172 1.29 19.77 3.90
C PHE A 172 2.79 20.00 3.77
N ARG A 173 3.48 20.05 4.92
CA ARG A 173 4.93 20.06 4.97
C ARG A 173 5.45 18.63 5.04
N LEU A 174 6.26 18.25 4.07
CA LEU A 174 6.86 16.92 4.05
C LEU A 174 7.93 16.78 5.14
N ALA A 175 7.92 15.63 5.84
CA ALA A 175 8.90 15.20 6.83
C ALA A 175 9.14 13.69 6.68
N ASN A 176 10.00 13.10 7.50
CA ASN A 176 10.23 11.66 7.49
C ASN A 176 9.00 10.84 7.91
N LYS A 177 8.11 11.46 8.67
CA LYS A 177 6.78 10.92 9.04
C LYS A 177 5.83 12.06 9.37
N GLY A 178 4.55 11.83 9.20
CA GLY A 178 3.52 12.82 9.50
C GLY A 178 2.14 12.37 9.08
N GLU A 179 1.25 13.34 8.99
CA GLU A 179 -0.11 13.17 8.51
C GLU A 179 -0.52 14.32 7.60
N PHE A 180 -1.50 14.11 6.78
CA PHE A 180 -2.15 15.11 5.96
C PHE A 180 -3.60 14.73 5.67
N ILE A 181 -4.37 15.68 5.19
CA ILE A 181 -5.77 15.45 4.82
C ILE A 181 -5.83 15.20 3.33
N GLY A 182 -6.44 14.06 2.97
CA GLY A 182 -6.86 13.78 1.61
C GLY A 182 -8.39 13.80 1.52
N GLU A 183 -8.93 14.21 0.40
CA GLU A 183 -10.37 14.36 0.18
C GLU A 183 -10.82 13.57 -1.04
N ILE A 184 -11.96 12.91 -0.91
CA ILE A 184 -12.70 12.31 -2.03
C ILE A 184 -13.88 13.21 -2.33
N VAL A 185 -13.88 13.80 -3.53
CA VAL A 185 -14.92 14.72 -4.01
C VAL A 185 -15.75 14.02 -5.07
N THR A 186 -17.05 13.95 -4.82
CA THR A 186 -18.04 13.45 -5.77
C THR A 186 -19.09 14.55 -6.03
N ASN A 187 -20.01 14.32 -6.97
CA ASN A 187 -21.07 15.30 -7.28
C ASN A 187 -21.96 15.64 -6.07
N ASN A 188 -22.02 14.77 -5.06
CA ASN A 188 -22.96 14.89 -3.95
C ASN A 188 -22.29 15.25 -2.62
N GLN A 189 -20.98 15.03 -2.48
CA GLN A 189 -20.31 15.22 -1.19
C GLN A 189 -18.78 15.27 -1.32
N THR A 190 -18.16 15.89 -0.32
CA THR A 190 -16.73 15.83 -0.05
C THR A 190 -16.50 15.13 1.28
N ILE A 191 -15.65 14.11 1.29
CA ILE A 191 -15.30 13.37 2.50
C ILE A 191 -13.79 13.49 2.70
N GLY A 192 -13.39 14.01 3.86
CA GLY A 192 -11.98 14.14 4.27
C GLY A 192 -11.49 12.90 5.02
N TYR A 193 -10.26 12.51 4.75
CA TYR A 193 -9.56 11.39 5.37
C TYR A 193 -8.21 11.85 5.90
N ARG A 194 -7.90 11.57 7.17
CA ARG A 194 -6.59 11.83 7.77
C ARG A 194 -5.66 10.68 7.43
N LEU A 195 -4.81 10.87 6.44
CA LEU A 195 -3.82 9.91 5.99
C LEU A 195 -2.54 10.06 6.81
N ASN A 196 -1.94 8.95 7.16
CA ASN A 196 -0.65 8.90 7.82
C ASN A 196 0.43 8.51 6.81
N TYR A 197 1.66 8.95 7.01
CA TYR A 197 2.78 8.53 6.17
C TYR A 197 4.09 8.44 6.94
N PHE A 198 5.01 7.65 6.40
CA PHE A 198 6.42 7.62 6.82
C PHE A 198 7.33 7.20 5.68
N ILE A 199 8.59 7.62 5.77
CA ILE A 199 9.66 7.15 4.90
C ILE A 199 10.34 5.97 5.60
N HIS A 200 10.41 4.84 4.90
CA HIS A 200 11.09 3.64 5.36
C HIS A 200 12.42 3.50 4.62
N ASP A 201 13.50 3.50 5.39
CA ASP A 201 14.86 3.31 4.86
C ASP A 201 15.15 1.81 4.82
N ARG A 202 15.50 1.31 3.65
CA ARG A 202 15.99 -0.06 3.51
C ARG A 202 17.31 -0.25 4.24
N ASN A 203 17.58 -1.49 4.69
CA ASN A 203 18.83 -1.83 5.39
C ASN A 203 20.11 -1.51 4.57
N ASP A 204 20.02 -1.45 3.24
CA ASP A 204 21.10 -1.04 2.36
C ASP A 204 21.37 0.48 2.38
N LYS A 205 20.51 1.28 3.04
CA LYS A 205 20.54 2.74 3.12
C LYS A 205 20.62 3.48 1.77
N LYS A 206 20.39 2.77 0.66
CA LYS A 206 20.41 3.32 -0.70
C LYS A 206 19.02 3.43 -1.31
N THR A 207 18.08 2.68 -0.76
CA THR A 207 16.73 2.60 -1.30
C THR A 207 15.76 2.97 -0.20
N ASN A 208 14.97 4.02 -0.44
CA ASN A 208 13.95 4.48 0.49
C ASN A 208 12.58 4.28 -0.13
N TYR A 209 11.61 4.03 0.73
CA TYR A 209 10.21 3.85 0.35
C TYR A 209 9.34 4.84 1.10
N LEU A 210 8.37 5.40 0.41
CA LEU A 210 7.30 6.16 1.04
C LEU A 210 6.12 5.21 1.25
N VAL A 211 5.57 5.22 2.46
CA VAL A 211 4.37 4.49 2.84
C VAL A 211 3.30 5.49 3.24
N VAL A 212 2.14 5.42 2.62
CA VAL A 212 0.95 6.20 3.00
C VAL A 212 -0.15 5.22 3.39
N TYR A 213 -0.82 5.47 4.52
CA TYR A 213 -1.85 4.56 5.01
C TYR A 213 -2.99 5.29 5.71
N TYR A 214 -4.14 4.63 5.74
CA TYR A 214 -5.34 5.02 6.44
C TYR A 214 -5.93 3.83 7.19
N TYR A 215 -6.52 4.12 8.34
CA TYR A 215 -7.30 3.16 9.13
C TYR A 215 -8.45 3.85 9.87
N ASN A 216 -9.53 3.10 10.10
CA ASN A 216 -10.67 3.51 10.92
C ASN A 216 -11.33 2.28 11.57
#